data_810f226e6e619a1a3e99cfedc9f7bae8
#
_entry.id   810f226e6e619a1a3e99cfedc9f7bae8
#
_cell.length_a   1.000
_cell.length_b   1.000
_cell.length_c   1.000
_cell.angle_alpha   90.00
_cell.angle_beta   90.00
_cell.angle_gamma   90.00
#
_symmetry.space_group_name_H-M   'P 1'
#
loop_
_entity.id
_entity.type
_entity.pdbx_description
1 polymer ?
#
loop_
_entity_poly.entity_id
_entity_poly.type
_entity_poly.pdbx_seq_one_letter_code
_entity_poly.pdbx_strand_id
1 'polypeptide(L)'
;LKTDRREVEKIITEILDEHKTNRKKILSVNDRLNSLGVPYGTLNEIVLKKKSIEEVSLPLLCVFTDCINSVFSGIDPLEHFTATEIREAKESVASEFVSETISLPLTFNAIQIDEKAYSSKISAKLLNKMFESQMIIYDPRSQRGLKYKGNRNEGIIETPIVNQSSVRTIANKLVAKDYLTDTIRFNVYNFESEPVTWIPKEDDFGQLVINKDATISILDGFHRLQATVKAMNEKNDLDFNFELSIRTYDQQTASKFFGQINTINILNKDRKKELSSEGRSASVVKELQTNQDSELKGIRIASATKPNTAVGQLTTFSILNLAIERTFNPQTYLDYQNVSHYLVKYFGILISLYVDAFLENREKYDKSYINHPLMFFGYTVIAYRMYQKDNQNISPKELNKIIDNLDLSNDKILIDLFEAKRAYSSTRIQVDILKHFENLIKEV
;
A
#
# COMPACT_ATOMS: atom_id res chain seq x y z
N LEU A 1 -2.84 -18.00 44.57
CA LEU A 1 -1.45 -18.05 44.08
C LEU A 1 -0.57 -18.61 45.20
N LYS A 2 0.17 -19.69 44.94
CA LYS A 2 1.03 -20.37 45.94
C LYS A 2 2.44 -19.79 46.00
N THR A 3 2.89 -19.16 44.92
CA THR A 3 4.23 -18.56 44.80
C THR A 3 4.14 -17.07 44.46
N ASP A 4 5.27 -16.35 44.51
CA ASP A 4 5.27 -14.93 44.14
C ASP A 4 4.91 -14.78 42.63
N ARG A 5 4.03 -13.85 42.33
CA ARG A 5 3.65 -13.50 40.96
C ARG A 5 4.85 -13.22 40.04
N ARG A 6 5.86 -12.50 40.56
CA ARG A 6 7.09 -12.18 39.85
C ARG A 6 7.89 -13.41 39.42
N GLU A 7 7.82 -14.47 40.22
CA GLU A 7 8.48 -15.73 39.89
C GLU A 7 7.82 -16.41 38.69
N VAL A 8 6.48 -16.45 38.67
CA VAL A 8 5.71 -16.98 37.52
C VAL A 8 5.97 -16.16 36.27
N GLU A 9 5.94 -14.82 36.34
CA GLU A 9 6.21 -13.91 35.25
C GLU A 9 7.62 -14.12 34.66
N LYS A 10 8.61 -14.32 35.53
CA LYS A 10 10.00 -14.59 35.14
C LYS A 10 10.12 -15.91 34.37
N ILE A 11 9.55 -16.99 34.91
CA ILE A 11 9.61 -18.32 34.28
C ILE A 11 8.93 -18.28 32.91
N ILE A 12 7.76 -17.69 32.80
CA ILE A 12 7.04 -17.53 31.54
C ILE A 12 7.89 -16.73 30.52
N THR A 13 8.50 -15.63 30.95
CA THR A 13 9.33 -14.78 30.08
C THR A 13 10.55 -15.56 29.57
N GLU A 14 11.21 -16.33 30.43
CA GLU A 14 12.36 -17.18 30.06
C GLU A 14 11.95 -18.23 29.02
N ILE A 15 10.84 -18.95 29.22
CA ILE A 15 10.31 -19.95 28.27
C ILE A 15 9.97 -19.29 26.92
N LEU A 16 9.32 -18.13 26.94
CA LEU A 16 8.93 -17.44 25.71
C LEU A 16 10.15 -16.86 24.97
N ASP A 17 11.16 -16.34 25.65
CA ASP A 17 12.39 -15.83 25.05
C ASP A 17 13.24 -16.95 24.44
N GLU A 18 13.31 -18.12 25.09
CA GLU A 18 13.99 -19.32 24.57
C GLU A 18 13.29 -19.83 23.28
N HIS A 19 11.98 -19.77 23.27
CA HIS A 19 11.18 -20.38 22.19
C HIS A 19 10.56 -19.39 21.20
N LYS A 20 10.90 -18.09 21.24
CA LYS A 20 10.34 -17.03 20.38
C LYS A 20 10.48 -17.28 18.87
N THR A 21 11.46 -18.06 18.47
CA THR A 21 11.68 -18.47 17.07
C THR A 21 10.85 -19.67 16.64
N ASN A 22 10.33 -20.45 17.60
CA ASN A 22 9.52 -21.63 17.35
C ASN A 22 8.05 -21.26 17.10
N ARG A 23 7.79 -20.70 15.93
CA ARG A 23 6.46 -20.23 15.53
C ARG A 23 5.36 -21.27 15.64
N LYS A 24 5.67 -22.55 15.37
CA LYS A 24 4.66 -23.63 15.43
C LYS A 24 4.16 -23.85 16.87
N LYS A 25 5.07 -23.87 17.84
CA LYS A 25 4.69 -24.01 19.25
C LYS A 25 3.98 -22.77 19.78
N ILE A 26 4.44 -21.56 19.42
CA ILE A 26 3.73 -20.30 19.76
C ILE A 26 2.30 -20.28 19.21
N LEU A 27 2.10 -20.73 17.96
CA LEU A 27 0.77 -20.87 17.37
C LEU A 27 -0.09 -21.85 18.16
N SER A 28 0.47 -23.03 18.53
CA SER A 28 -0.26 -24.03 19.32
C SER A 28 -0.70 -23.50 20.70
N VAL A 29 0.09 -22.64 21.35
CA VAL A 29 -0.33 -21.96 22.59
C VAL A 29 -1.45 -20.96 22.32
N ASN A 30 -1.35 -20.17 21.24
CA ASN A 30 -2.40 -19.24 20.83
C ASN A 30 -3.72 -19.95 20.50
N ASP A 31 -3.67 -21.11 19.83
CA ASP A 31 -4.87 -21.92 19.54
C ASP A 31 -5.56 -22.39 20.83
N ARG A 32 -4.78 -22.81 21.84
CA ARG A 32 -5.32 -23.20 23.16
C ARG A 32 -5.90 -22.00 23.91
N LEU A 33 -5.20 -20.88 23.93
CA LEU A 33 -5.69 -19.64 24.52
C LEU A 33 -7.01 -19.20 23.88
N ASN A 34 -7.07 -19.27 22.55
CA ASN A 34 -8.28 -18.91 21.82
C ASN A 34 -9.45 -19.85 22.13
N SER A 35 -9.20 -21.16 22.33
CA SER A 35 -10.24 -22.11 22.77
C SER A 35 -10.80 -21.78 24.16
N LEU A 36 -10.09 -21.00 24.97
CA LEU A 36 -10.51 -20.50 26.28
C LEU A 36 -11.06 -19.07 26.22
N GLY A 37 -11.29 -18.53 25.02
CA GLY A 37 -11.87 -17.20 24.83
C GLY A 37 -10.85 -16.04 24.78
N VAL A 38 -9.55 -16.31 24.95
CA VAL A 38 -8.51 -15.27 24.82
C VAL A 38 -8.33 -14.89 23.37
N PRO A 39 -8.35 -13.58 23.00
CA PRO A 39 -8.15 -13.13 21.63
C PRO A 39 -6.85 -13.66 21.03
N TYR A 40 -6.95 -14.12 19.76
CA TYR A 40 -5.80 -14.65 19.04
C TYR A 40 -4.72 -13.57 18.86
N GLY A 41 -3.49 -13.88 19.30
CA GLY A 41 -2.38 -12.94 19.23
C GLY A 41 -2.03 -12.26 20.56
N THR A 42 -2.85 -12.39 21.61
CA THR A 42 -2.56 -11.82 22.95
C THR A 42 -1.18 -12.26 23.45
N LEU A 43 -0.83 -13.54 23.28
CA LEU A 43 0.52 -14.03 23.62
C LEU A 43 1.61 -13.42 22.71
N ASN A 44 1.31 -13.19 21.45
CA ASN A 44 2.26 -12.60 20.50
C ASN A 44 2.65 -11.17 20.89
N GLU A 45 1.78 -10.40 21.51
CA GLU A 45 2.10 -9.06 22.00
C GLU A 45 3.18 -9.10 23.07
N ILE A 46 3.15 -10.14 23.93
CA ILE A 46 4.16 -10.37 24.98
C ILE A 46 5.47 -10.89 24.35
N VAL A 47 5.40 -11.88 23.46
CA VAL A 47 6.58 -12.44 22.76
C VAL A 47 7.31 -11.36 21.94
N LEU A 48 6.56 -10.42 21.34
CA LEU A 48 7.10 -9.30 20.56
C LEU A 48 7.47 -8.09 21.45
N LYS A 49 7.34 -8.19 22.77
CA LYS A 49 7.61 -7.11 23.76
C LYS A 49 6.81 -5.83 23.50
N LYS A 50 5.62 -5.97 22.92
CA LYS A 50 4.67 -4.85 22.73
C LYS A 50 3.86 -4.57 23.99
N LYS A 51 3.65 -5.61 24.81
CA LYS A 51 2.99 -5.55 26.12
C LYS A 51 3.88 -6.25 27.14
N SER A 52 3.99 -5.66 28.35
CA SER A 52 4.72 -6.32 29.45
C SER A 52 3.86 -7.44 30.04
N ILE A 53 4.49 -8.54 30.45
CA ILE A 53 3.80 -9.62 31.18
C ILE A 53 3.25 -9.12 32.51
N GLU A 54 3.86 -8.10 33.10
CA GLU A 54 3.43 -7.47 34.35
C GLU A 54 2.05 -6.78 34.21
N GLU A 55 1.67 -6.39 33.02
CA GLU A 55 0.36 -5.77 32.71
C GLU A 55 -0.77 -6.79 32.52
N VAL A 56 -0.46 -8.07 32.53
CA VAL A 56 -1.44 -9.16 32.38
C VAL A 56 -2.21 -9.37 33.68
N SER A 57 -3.53 -9.55 33.62
CA SER A 57 -4.33 -9.86 34.79
C SER A 57 -3.93 -11.20 35.41
N LEU A 58 -4.10 -11.37 36.74
CA LEU A 58 -3.72 -12.61 37.41
C LEU A 58 -4.47 -13.84 36.85
N PRO A 59 -5.77 -13.78 36.56
CA PRO A 59 -6.45 -14.88 35.88
C PRO A 59 -5.84 -15.22 34.52
N LEU A 60 -5.51 -14.23 33.67
CA LEU A 60 -4.90 -14.46 32.38
C LEU A 60 -3.49 -15.02 32.50
N LEU A 61 -2.69 -14.58 33.50
CA LEU A 61 -1.38 -15.14 33.79
C LEU A 61 -1.47 -16.63 34.16
N CYS A 62 -2.48 -17.01 34.96
CA CYS A 62 -2.76 -18.40 35.32
C CYS A 62 -3.10 -19.24 34.06
N VAL A 63 -3.94 -18.72 33.18
CA VAL A 63 -4.29 -19.38 31.90
C VAL A 63 -3.08 -19.49 30.99
N PHE A 64 -2.21 -18.47 30.91
CA PHE A 64 -0.95 -18.55 30.20
C PHE A 64 -0.06 -19.68 30.70
N THR A 65 0.09 -19.80 32.05
CA THR A 65 0.89 -20.86 32.65
C THR A 65 0.40 -22.24 32.22
N ASP A 66 -0.90 -22.48 32.26
CA ASP A 66 -1.52 -23.75 31.88
C ASP A 66 -1.34 -24.06 30.36
N CYS A 67 -1.58 -23.08 29.49
CA CYS A 67 -1.44 -23.25 28.05
C CYS A 67 0.04 -23.40 27.62
N ILE A 68 0.96 -22.67 28.24
CA ILE A 68 2.40 -22.76 27.98
C ILE A 68 2.94 -24.12 28.43
N ASN A 69 2.59 -24.58 29.63
CA ASN A 69 3.00 -25.89 30.11
C ASN A 69 2.59 -27.03 29.18
N SER A 70 1.37 -26.95 28.64
CA SER A 70 0.83 -27.98 27.75
C SER A 70 1.57 -28.11 26.38
N VAL A 71 2.40 -27.11 26.00
CA VAL A 71 3.10 -27.07 24.71
C VAL A 71 4.62 -27.08 24.87
N PHE A 72 5.14 -26.37 25.86
CA PHE A 72 6.58 -26.21 26.05
C PHE A 72 7.14 -27.10 27.16
N SER A 73 6.33 -27.48 28.15
CA SER A 73 6.76 -28.09 29.41
C SER A 73 7.83 -27.23 30.12
N GLY A 74 7.79 -27.01 31.41
CA GLY A 74 8.80 -26.19 32.09
C GLY A 74 8.22 -25.27 33.15
N ILE A 75 6.89 -25.24 33.23
CA ILE A 75 6.18 -24.56 34.29
C ILE A 75 4.91 -25.37 34.65
N ASP A 76 4.89 -26.03 35.79
CA ASP A 76 3.69 -26.75 36.22
C ASP A 76 2.70 -25.76 36.90
N PRO A 77 1.51 -25.55 36.29
CA PRO A 77 0.51 -24.65 36.88
C PRO A 77 0.15 -25.00 38.32
N LEU A 78 0.18 -26.28 38.70
CA LEU A 78 -0.18 -26.74 40.05
C LEU A 78 0.89 -26.43 41.10
N GLU A 79 2.11 -26.11 40.72
CA GLU A 79 3.13 -25.63 41.64
C GLU A 79 2.85 -24.17 42.07
N HIS A 80 2.24 -23.38 41.19
CA HIS A 80 2.03 -21.95 41.37
C HIS A 80 0.58 -21.58 41.71
N PHE A 81 -0.40 -22.36 41.28
CA PHE A 81 -1.83 -22.13 41.49
C PHE A 81 -2.52 -23.37 42.07
N THR A 82 -3.63 -23.17 42.73
CA THR A 82 -4.50 -24.29 43.12
C THR A 82 -5.39 -24.72 41.98
N ALA A 83 -5.87 -25.96 41.98
CA ALA A 83 -6.80 -26.45 40.95
C ALA A 83 -8.09 -25.60 40.87
N THR A 84 -8.53 -25.03 42.00
CA THR A 84 -9.68 -24.13 42.06
C THR A 84 -9.38 -22.81 41.35
N GLU A 85 -8.21 -22.19 41.61
CA GLU A 85 -7.77 -20.95 40.97
C GLU A 85 -7.62 -21.12 39.48
N ILE A 86 -7.11 -22.28 39.01
CA ILE A 86 -6.99 -22.55 37.55
C ILE A 86 -8.37 -22.62 36.88
N ARG A 87 -9.34 -23.26 37.55
CA ARG A 87 -10.71 -23.35 37.04
C ARG A 87 -11.39 -21.97 37.01
N GLU A 88 -11.32 -21.24 38.13
CA GLU A 88 -11.89 -19.90 38.23
C GLU A 88 -11.23 -18.91 37.28
N ALA A 89 -9.92 -19.03 37.07
CA ALA A 89 -9.18 -18.22 36.08
C ALA A 89 -9.68 -18.47 34.66
N LYS A 90 -9.91 -19.73 34.26
CA LYS A 90 -10.47 -20.06 32.94
C LYS A 90 -11.87 -19.49 32.76
N GLU A 91 -12.72 -19.58 33.78
CA GLU A 91 -14.09 -19.01 33.74
C GLU A 91 -14.05 -17.47 33.72
N SER A 92 -13.19 -16.84 34.50
CA SER A 92 -13.01 -15.40 34.56
C SER A 92 -12.49 -14.85 33.23
N VAL A 93 -11.45 -15.47 32.68
CA VAL A 93 -10.85 -15.07 31.39
C VAL A 93 -11.87 -15.22 30.25
N ALA A 94 -12.61 -16.35 30.21
CA ALA A 94 -13.66 -16.54 29.24
C ALA A 94 -14.73 -15.43 29.34
N SER A 95 -15.10 -15.00 30.54
CA SER A 95 -16.08 -13.92 30.74
C SER A 95 -15.52 -12.52 30.44
N GLU A 96 -14.25 -12.26 30.73
CA GLU A 96 -13.54 -11.00 30.49
C GLU A 96 -13.47 -10.70 28.99
N PHE A 97 -13.09 -11.69 28.17
CA PHE A 97 -12.93 -11.51 26.75
C PHE A 97 -14.21 -11.70 25.92
N VAL A 98 -15.24 -12.38 26.44
CA VAL A 98 -16.56 -12.45 25.79
C VAL A 98 -17.19 -11.06 25.61
N SER A 99 -16.85 -10.08 26.45
CA SER A 99 -17.31 -8.69 26.29
C SER A 99 -16.61 -7.94 25.13
N GLU A 100 -15.47 -8.41 24.64
CA GLU A 100 -14.69 -7.79 23.55
C GLU A 100 -14.83 -8.54 22.22
N THR A 101 -15.16 -9.84 22.24
CA THR A 101 -15.38 -10.62 21.03
C THR A 101 -16.77 -10.34 20.46
N ILE A 102 -16.83 -10.21 19.15
CA ILE A 102 -18.10 -10.16 18.43
C ILE A 102 -18.39 -11.52 17.83
N SER A 103 -19.69 -11.84 17.75
CA SER A 103 -20.17 -13.09 17.16
C SER A 103 -21.33 -12.84 16.20
N LEU A 104 -21.63 -13.80 15.34
CA LEU A 104 -22.85 -13.79 14.55
C LEU A 104 -24.08 -14.10 15.44
N PRO A 105 -25.26 -13.57 15.12
CA PRO A 105 -25.59 -12.79 13.92
C PRO A 105 -25.15 -11.34 14.00
N LEU A 106 -24.82 -10.75 12.84
CA LEU A 106 -24.50 -9.32 12.68
C LEU A 106 -25.49 -8.64 11.76
N THR A 107 -25.95 -7.47 12.15
CA THR A 107 -26.93 -6.68 11.38
C THR A 107 -26.28 -5.44 10.78
N PHE A 108 -26.52 -5.22 9.49
CA PHE A 108 -26.11 -4.05 8.75
C PHE A 108 -27.33 -3.32 8.18
N ASN A 109 -27.38 -1.99 8.30
CA ASN A 109 -28.27 -1.20 7.47
C ASN A 109 -27.72 -1.21 6.05
N ALA A 110 -28.50 -1.65 5.08
CA ALA A 110 -28.03 -1.89 3.73
C ALA A 110 -29.06 -1.47 2.67
N ILE A 111 -28.57 -1.32 1.45
CA ILE A 111 -29.38 -1.20 0.23
C ILE A 111 -29.26 -2.53 -0.50
N GLN A 112 -30.38 -3.14 -0.87
CA GLN A 112 -30.39 -4.30 -1.73
C GLN A 112 -30.19 -3.86 -3.18
N ILE A 113 -29.15 -4.35 -3.83
CA ILE A 113 -28.81 -4.05 -5.22
C ILE A 113 -29.45 -5.09 -6.16
N ASP A 114 -29.40 -6.35 -5.77
CA ASP A 114 -30.12 -7.47 -6.37
C ASP A 114 -30.34 -8.56 -5.30
N GLU A 115 -30.93 -9.70 -5.69
CA GLU A 115 -31.23 -10.80 -4.77
C GLU A 115 -30.01 -11.32 -3.97
N LYS A 116 -28.80 -11.16 -4.51
CA LYS A 116 -27.55 -11.68 -3.94
C LYS A 116 -26.50 -10.60 -3.69
N ALA A 117 -26.89 -9.33 -3.77
CA ALA A 117 -25.95 -8.20 -3.67
C ALA A 117 -26.53 -7.08 -2.81
N TYR A 118 -25.73 -6.66 -1.84
CA TYR A 118 -26.07 -5.60 -0.89
C TYR A 118 -24.95 -4.60 -0.75
N SER A 119 -25.29 -3.34 -0.50
CA SER A 119 -24.35 -2.25 -0.21
C SER A 119 -24.63 -1.67 1.17
N SER A 120 -23.56 -1.45 1.94
CA SER A 120 -23.61 -0.95 3.31
C SER A 120 -22.34 -0.17 3.64
N LYS A 121 -22.11 0.14 4.90
CA LYS A 121 -20.85 0.68 5.42
C LYS A 121 -20.33 -0.17 6.57
N ILE A 122 -19.02 -0.20 6.75
CA ILE A 122 -18.37 -0.84 7.88
C ILE A 122 -17.32 0.09 8.48
N SER A 123 -17.35 0.30 9.80
CA SER A 123 -16.30 1.06 10.47
C SER A 123 -15.00 0.26 10.56
N ALA A 124 -13.87 0.97 10.54
CA ALA A 124 -12.55 0.37 10.77
C ALA A 124 -12.51 -0.44 12.08
N LYS A 125 -13.16 0.08 13.13
CA LYS A 125 -13.27 -0.59 14.43
C LYS A 125 -14.01 -1.92 14.34
N LEU A 126 -15.17 -1.96 13.65
CA LEU A 126 -15.95 -3.20 13.47
C LEU A 126 -15.17 -4.20 12.60
N LEU A 127 -14.59 -3.72 11.49
CA LEU A 127 -13.77 -4.54 10.58
C LEU A 127 -12.59 -5.19 11.31
N ASN A 128 -11.90 -4.43 12.16
CA ASN A 128 -10.80 -4.94 12.98
C ASN A 128 -11.29 -6.01 13.98
N LYS A 129 -12.39 -5.74 14.70
CA LYS A 129 -12.99 -6.70 15.63
C LYS A 129 -13.42 -7.99 14.94
N MET A 130 -14.05 -7.91 13.76
CA MET A 130 -14.41 -9.09 12.96
C MET A 130 -13.20 -9.91 12.55
N PHE A 131 -12.08 -9.25 12.21
CA PHE A 131 -10.83 -9.94 11.87
C PHE A 131 -10.18 -10.60 13.09
N GLU A 132 -10.06 -9.89 14.20
CA GLU A 132 -9.52 -10.41 15.47
C GLU A 132 -10.34 -11.59 16.02
N SER A 133 -11.66 -11.54 15.85
CA SER A 133 -12.59 -12.62 16.19
C SER A 133 -12.62 -13.76 15.16
N GLN A 134 -11.72 -13.76 14.15
CA GLN A 134 -11.60 -14.76 13.08
C GLN A 134 -12.89 -15.00 12.27
N MET A 135 -13.79 -14.01 12.23
CA MET A 135 -15.03 -14.09 11.48
C MET A 135 -14.83 -13.96 9.98
N ILE A 136 -13.70 -13.34 9.56
CA ILE A 136 -13.39 -13.11 8.14
C ILE A 136 -12.31 -14.09 7.71
N ILE A 137 -12.63 -14.97 6.77
CA ILE A 137 -11.68 -15.91 6.20
C ILE A 137 -11.13 -15.42 4.84
N TYR A 138 -9.91 -15.85 4.52
CA TYR A 138 -9.34 -15.76 3.19
C TYR A 138 -9.56 -17.09 2.45
N ASP A 139 -10.45 -17.11 1.45
CA ASP A 139 -10.69 -18.30 0.65
C ASP A 139 -9.84 -18.29 -0.63
N PRO A 140 -8.77 -19.12 -0.72
CA PRO A 140 -7.88 -19.12 -1.89
C PRO A 140 -8.57 -19.48 -3.20
N ARG A 141 -9.72 -20.19 -3.14
CA ARG A 141 -10.47 -20.61 -4.32
C ARG A 141 -11.18 -19.45 -5.01
N SER A 142 -11.46 -18.38 -4.26
CA SER A 142 -12.07 -17.13 -4.76
C SER A 142 -11.16 -15.92 -4.61
N GLN A 143 -9.83 -16.12 -4.48
CA GLN A 143 -8.83 -15.09 -4.27
C GLN A 143 -7.58 -15.32 -5.14
N ARG A 144 -6.55 -14.48 -4.97
CA ARG A 144 -5.29 -14.51 -5.74
C ARG A 144 -4.42 -15.76 -5.56
N GLY A 145 -4.91 -16.78 -4.86
CA GLY A 145 -4.13 -17.94 -4.49
C GLY A 145 -3.22 -17.73 -3.29
N LEU A 146 -2.39 -18.71 -3.00
CA LEU A 146 -1.51 -18.76 -1.83
C LEU A 146 -0.05 -18.74 -2.25
N LYS A 147 0.80 -18.20 -1.39
CA LYS A 147 2.25 -18.44 -1.44
C LYS A 147 2.58 -19.63 -0.56
N TYR A 148 3.37 -20.51 -1.13
CA TYR A 148 3.92 -21.64 -0.40
C TYR A 148 5.28 -21.25 0.17
N LYS A 149 5.41 -21.32 1.49
CA LYS A 149 6.69 -21.21 2.18
C LYS A 149 6.93 -22.54 2.88
N GLY A 150 8.07 -23.13 2.64
CA GLY A 150 8.44 -24.36 3.28
C GLY A 150 9.92 -24.40 3.57
N ASN A 151 10.28 -25.05 4.67
CA ASN A 151 11.61 -25.43 5.03
C ASN A 151 11.56 -26.95 5.27
N ARG A 152 12.64 -27.67 5.00
CA ARG A 152 12.68 -29.15 5.09
C ARG A 152 12.23 -29.70 6.44
N ASN A 153 12.25 -28.88 7.50
CA ASN A 153 11.91 -29.30 8.87
C ASN A 153 10.53 -28.82 9.34
N GLU A 154 9.84 -27.88 8.65
CA GLU A 154 8.62 -27.22 9.14
C GLU A 154 7.37 -27.51 8.27
N GLY A 155 7.54 -28.27 7.17
CA GLY A 155 6.46 -28.51 6.22
C GLY A 155 6.12 -27.29 5.35
N ILE A 156 5.08 -27.41 4.53
CA ILE A 156 4.62 -26.36 3.63
C ILE A 156 3.61 -25.48 4.38
N ILE A 157 3.91 -24.19 4.53
CA ILE A 157 3.01 -23.19 5.09
C ILE A 157 2.39 -22.39 3.95
N GLU A 158 1.08 -22.40 3.86
CA GLU A 158 0.29 -21.63 2.92
C GLU A 158 -0.02 -20.25 3.50
N THR A 159 0.30 -19.19 2.78
CA THR A 159 0.03 -17.82 3.20
C THR A 159 -0.59 -17.00 2.07
N PRO A 160 -1.56 -16.11 2.35
CA PRO A 160 -2.09 -15.20 1.36
C PRO A 160 -1.01 -14.36 0.69
N ILE A 161 -1.22 -14.04 -0.59
CA ILE A 161 -0.31 -13.15 -1.34
C ILE A 161 -0.60 -11.70 -0.92
N VAL A 162 0.21 -11.15 -0.01
CA VAL A 162 0.06 -9.79 0.50
C VAL A 162 1.26 -8.93 0.10
N ASN A 163 1.00 -7.77 -0.47
CA ASN A 163 2.01 -6.75 -0.70
C ASN A 163 2.15 -5.87 0.56
N GLN A 164 3.17 -6.13 1.36
CA GLN A 164 3.43 -5.44 2.61
C GLN A 164 3.69 -3.93 2.44
N SER A 165 4.25 -3.50 1.30
CA SER A 165 4.43 -2.07 1.01
C SER A 165 3.08 -1.37 0.85
N SER A 166 2.14 -1.98 0.12
CA SER A 166 0.78 -1.45 -0.01
C SER A 166 0.05 -1.39 1.32
N VAL A 167 0.17 -2.42 2.16
CA VAL A 167 -0.41 -2.45 3.52
C VAL A 167 0.11 -1.29 4.36
N ARG A 168 1.44 -1.06 4.38
CA ARG A 168 2.03 0.06 5.13
C ARG A 168 1.55 1.42 4.62
N THR A 169 1.54 1.60 3.30
CA THR A 169 1.10 2.87 2.69
C THR A 169 -0.34 3.20 3.06
N ILE A 170 -1.24 2.21 2.97
CA ILE A 170 -2.66 2.40 3.33
C ILE A 170 -2.77 2.66 4.84
N ALA A 171 -2.09 1.91 5.70
CA ALA A 171 -2.12 2.10 7.15
C ALA A 171 -1.67 3.51 7.55
N ASN A 172 -0.55 3.99 7.00
CA ASN A 172 -0.05 5.33 7.26
C ASN A 172 -1.06 6.42 6.84
N LYS A 173 -1.71 6.26 5.68
CA LYS A 173 -2.75 7.19 5.22
C LYS A 173 -4.00 7.16 6.09
N LEU A 174 -4.41 5.99 6.60
CA LEU A 174 -5.52 5.86 7.55
C LEU A 174 -5.22 6.61 8.86
N VAL A 175 -4.03 6.41 9.43
CA VAL A 175 -3.59 7.10 10.66
C VAL A 175 -3.51 8.62 10.46
N ALA A 176 -3.01 9.05 9.29
CA ALA A 176 -2.91 10.46 8.91
C ALA A 176 -4.25 11.11 8.50
N LYS A 177 -5.36 10.33 8.43
CA LYS A 177 -6.68 10.77 7.92
C LYS A 177 -6.65 11.26 6.45
N ASP A 178 -5.72 10.72 5.66
CA ASP A 178 -5.50 11.04 4.24
C ASP A 178 -5.90 9.89 3.30
N TYR A 179 -6.61 8.88 3.82
CA TYR A 179 -7.12 7.79 3.02
C TYR A 179 -8.55 8.08 2.56
N LEU A 180 -8.77 8.04 1.24
CA LEU A 180 -10.11 8.20 0.67
C LEU A 180 -10.91 6.91 0.85
N THR A 181 -12.23 7.07 1.08
CA THR A 181 -13.15 5.93 1.26
C THR A 181 -13.09 4.99 0.06
N ASP A 182 -12.94 3.71 0.34
CA ASP A 182 -12.84 2.64 -0.65
C ASP A 182 -13.69 1.43 -0.19
N THR A 183 -13.88 0.45 -1.07
CA THR A 183 -14.81 -0.65 -0.86
C THR A 183 -14.11 -1.88 -0.26
N ILE A 184 -14.69 -2.48 0.77
CA ILE A 184 -14.42 -3.85 1.22
C ILE A 184 -15.52 -4.76 0.66
N ARG A 185 -15.16 -5.90 0.09
CA ARG A 185 -16.14 -6.86 -0.48
C ARG A 185 -16.10 -8.17 0.25
N PHE A 186 -17.24 -8.56 0.81
CA PHE A 186 -17.46 -9.86 1.45
C PHE A 186 -18.27 -10.78 0.55
N ASN A 187 -18.01 -12.08 0.64
CA ASN A 187 -18.95 -13.12 0.25
C ASN A 187 -19.41 -13.85 1.50
N VAL A 188 -20.69 -13.89 1.70
CA VAL A 188 -21.32 -14.56 2.84
C VAL A 188 -22.07 -15.77 2.31
N TYR A 189 -21.73 -16.95 2.80
CA TYR A 189 -22.31 -18.20 2.32
C TYR A 189 -22.51 -19.21 3.45
N ASN A 190 -23.42 -20.12 3.23
CA ASN A 190 -23.62 -21.33 4.02
C ASN A 190 -24.05 -22.46 3.06
N PHE A 191 -23.69 -23.69 3.37
CA PHE A 191 -24.01 -24.85 2.53
C PHE A 191 -25.34 -25.51 2.92
N GLU A 192 -25.84 -25.24 4.12
CA GLU A 192 -27.01 -25.95 4.71
C GLU A 192 -28.23 -25.05 4.93
N SER A 193 -28.01 -23.72 5.00
CA SER A 193 -29.08 -22.76 5.28
C SER A 193 -28.81 -21.41 4.58
N GLU A 194 -29.83 -20.53 4.59
CA GLU A 194 -29.69 -19.18 4.10
C GLU A 194 -28.61 -18.41 4.90
N PRO A 195 -27.58 -17.88 4.24
CA PRO A 195 -26.47 -17.22 4.94
C PRO A 195 -26.82 -15.84 5.50
N VAL A 196 -27.86 -15.21 4.94
CA VAL A 196 -28.37 -13.90 5.36
C VAL A 196 -29.87 -13.87 5.41
N THR A 197 -30.39 -12.96 6.22
CA THR A 197 -31.83 -12.62 6.27
C THR A 197 -31.99 -11.16 5.89
N TRP A 198 -32.77 -10.87 4.85
CA TRP A 198 -33.10 -9.51 4.46
C TRP A 198 -34.41 -9.07 5.10
N ILE A 199 -34.40 -7.92 5.76
CA ILE A 199 -35.57 -7.31 6.39
C ILE A 199 -35.78 -5.95 5.71
N PRO A 200 -36.68 -5.87 4.70
CA PRO A 200 -36.97 -4.63 3.99
C PRO A 200 -37.66 -3.62 4.92
N LYS A 201 -37.38 -2.32 4.72
CA LYS A 201 -38.02 -1.20 5.40
C LYS A 201 -38.73 -0.27 4.43
N GLU A 202 -37.97 0.40 3.55
CA GLU A 202 -38.51 1.31 2.53
C GLU A 202 -37.73 1.09 1.23
N ASP A 203 -38.43 0.92 0.12
CA ASP A 203 -37.86 0.63 -1.18
C ASP A 203 -36.76 -0.47 -1.09
N ASP A 204 -35.59 -0.19 -1.60
CA ASP A 204 -34.45 -1.11 -1.55
C ASP A 204 -33.62 -1.00 -0.25
N PHE A 205 -34.02 -0.17 0.71
CA PHE A 205 -33.37 0.01 1.99
C PHE A 205 -33.97 -0.92 3.06
N GLY A 206 -33.07 -1.49 3.87
CA GLY A 206 -33.49 -2.38 4.95
C GLY A 206 -32.36 -2.79 5.87
N GLN A 207 -32.57 -3.90 6.57
CA GLN A 207 -31.54 -4.53 7.42
C GLN A 207 -31.17 -5.88 6.83
N LEU A 208 -29.86 -6.06 6.63
CA LEU A 208 -29.25 -7.32 6.28
C LEU A 208 -28.66 -7.96 7.53
N VAL A 209 -29.18 -9.10 7.91
CA VAL A 209 -28.69 -9.90 9.05
C VAL A 209 -27.82 -11.03 8.49
N ILE A 210 -26.54 -11.05 8.84
CA ILE A 210 -25.67 -12.20 8.59
C ILE A 210 -25.98 -13.23 9.67
N ASN A 211 -26.46 -14.40 9.27
CA ASN A 211 -26.98 -15.42 10.18
C ASN A 211 -25.86 -16.13 10.95
N LYS A 212 -26.24 -16.80 12.06
CA LYS A 212 -25.29 -17.37 13.04
C LYS A 212 -24.28 -18.35 12.45
N ASP A 213 -24.72 -19.18 11.50
CA ASP A 213 -23.92 -20.26 10.93
C ASP A 213 -23.29 -19.88 9.57
N ALA A 214 -23.35 -18.60 9.22
CA ALA A 214 -22.79 -18.09 7.97
C ALA A 214 -21.26 -17.99 8.02
N THR A 215 -20.62 -18.26 6.89
CA THR A 215 -19.20 -18.05 6.67
C THR A 215 -18.99 -16.73 5.91
N ILE A 216 -18.11 -15.87 6.41
CA ILE A 216 -17.78 -14.61 5.78
C ILE A 216 -16.37 -14.73 5.16
N SER A 217 -16.27 -14.67 3.84
CA SER A 217 -14.98 -14.59 3.15
C SER A 217 -14.78 -13.22 2.53
N ILE A 218 -13.54 -12.75 2.51
CA ILE A 218 -13.21 -11.50 1.84
C ILE A 218 -12.98 -11.75 0.35
N LEU A 219 -13.74 -11.10 -0.54
CA LEU A 219 -13.57 -11.18 -2.00
C LEU A 219 -12.58 -10.15 -2.52
N ASP A 220 -12.65 -8.93 -1.99
CA ASP A 220 -11.69 -7.87 -2.33
C ASP A 220 -11.48 -6.96 -1.12
N GLY A 221 -10.30 -6.31 -1.08
CA GLY A 221 -9.94 -5.43 0.01
C GLY A 221 -9.07 -6.07 1.09
N PHE A 222 -8.48 -7.25 0.87
CA PHE A 222 -7.64 -7.91 1.87
C PHE A 222 -6.45 -7.05 2.32
N HIS A 223 -5.83 -6.28 1.40
CA HIS A 223 -4.78 -5.31 1.78
C HIS A 223 -5.31 -4.18 2.65
N ARG A 224 -6.55 -3.72 2.41
CA ARG A 224 -7.23 -2.69 3.21
C ARG A 224 -7.55 -3.21 4.61
N LEU A 225 -8.04 -4.45 4.70
CA LEU A 225 -8.28 -5.14 5.96
C LEU A 225 -6.97 -5.23 6.79
N GLN A 226 -5.89 -5.74 6.20
CA GLN A 226 -4.59 -5.84 6.87
C GLN A 226 -4.03 -4.47 7.28
N ALA A 227 -4.25 -3.45 6.45
CA ALA A 227 -3.85 -2.09 6.75
C ALA A 227 -4.68 -1.47 7.88
N THR A 228 -5.97 -1.80 7.95
CA THR A 228 -6.86 -1.37 9.05
C THR A 228 -6.41 -1.96 10.38
N VAL A 229 -6.13 -3.26 10.42
CA VAL A 229 -5.59 -3.94 11.61
C VAL A 229 -4.29 -3.27 12.05
N LYS A 230 -3.38 -3.00 11.11
CA LYS A 230 -2.12 -2.32 11.42
C LYS A 230 -2.34 -0.89 11.93
N ALA A 231 -3.23 -0.12 11.32
CA ALA A 231 -3.54 1.24 11.73
C ALA A 231 -4.22 1.28 13.11
N MET A 232 -5.12 0.34 13.41
CA MET A 232 -5.76 0.21 14.71
C MET A 232 -4.78 -0.15 15.82
N ASN A 233 -3.75 -0.96 15.53
CA ASN A 233 -2.66 -1.24 16.47
C ASN A 233 -1.79 -0.01 16.79
N GLU A 234 -1.70 0.95 15.87
CA GLU A 234 -0.99 2.21 16.07
C GLU A 234 -1.89 3.28 16.73
N LYS A 235 -3.21 3.24 16.42
CA LYS A 235 -4.20 4.21 16.87
C LYS A 235 -5.56 3.55 17.10
N ASN A 236 -5.86 3.21 18.35
CA ASN A 236 -7.08 2.48 18.74
C ASN A 236 -8.41 3.24 18.45
N ASP A 237 -8.35 4.57 18.33
CA ASP A 237 -9.50 5.46 18.10
C ASP A 237 -9.66 5.85 16.62
N LEU A 238 -9.28 5.01 15.68
CA LEU A 238 -9.38 5.27 14.26
C LEU A 238 -10.85 5.42 13.82
N ASP A 239 -11.25 6.66 13.54
CA ASP A 239 -12.58 6.99 13.00
C ASP A 239 -12.51 7.01 11.47
N PHE A 240 -12.82 5.85 10.87
CA PHE A 240 -12.87 5.67 9.42
C PHE A 240 -13.92 4.63 9.05
N ASN A 241 -14.62 4.87 7.93
CA ASN A 241 -15.62 3.96 7.39
C ASN A 241 -15.27 3.56 5.96
N PHE A 242 -15.41 2.27 5.67
CA PHE A 242 -15.35 1.73 4.32
C PHE A 242 -16.77 1.55 3.77
N GLU A 243 -16.88 1.65 2.47
CA GLU A 243 -18.04 1.05 1.78
C GLU A 243 -17.94 -0.47 1.92
N LEU A 244 -19.07 -1.11 2.32
CA LEU A 244 -19.14 -2.55 2.45
C LEU A 244 -20.07 -3.11 1.38
N SER A 245 -19.50 -3.91 0.49
CA SER A 245 -20.25 -4.67 -0.50
C SER A 245 -20.37 -6.12 -0.05
N ILE A 246 -21.60 -6.61 0.15
CA ILE A 246 -21.87 -7.98 0.59
C ILE A 246 -22.50 -8.76 -0.57
N ARG A 247 -21.98 -9.94 -0.83
CA ARG A 247 -22.49 -10.90 -1.83
C ARG A 247 -22.85 -12.21 -1.15
N THR A 248 -23.86 -12.88 -1.68
CA THR A 248 -24.28 -14.23 -1.24
C THR A 248 -24.14 -15.22 -2.38
N TYR A 249 -22.95 -15.23 -2.97
CA TYR A 249 -22.65 -16.07 -4.13
C TYR A 249 -22.20 -17.47 -3.71
N ASP A 250 -22.58 -18.47 -4.50
CA ASP A 250 -21.90 -19.77 -4.48
C ASP A 250 -20.44 -19.62 -4.90
N GLN A 251 -19.63 -20.65 -4.63
CA GLN A 251 -18.21 -20.60 -4.88
C GLN A 251 -17.83 -20.32 -6.34
N GLN A 252 -18.57 -20.88 -7.30
CA GLN A 252 -18.30 -20.69 -8.72
C GLN A 252 -18.58 -19.24 -9.14
N THR A 253 -19.70 -18.69 -8.71
CA THR A 253 -20.09 -17.30 -8.97
C THR A 253 -19.14 -16.33 -8.29
N ALA A 254 -18.73 -16.60 -7.04
CA ALA A 254 -17.75 -15.80 -6.32
C ALA A 254 -16.40 -15.75 -7.06
N SER A 255 -15.93 -16.90 -7.58
CA SER A 255 -14.68 -16.97 -8.38
C SER A 255 -14.80 -16.18 -9.70
N LYS A 256 -15.95 -16.30 -10.41
CA LYS A 256 -16.22 -15.52 -11.62
C LYS A 256 -16.25 -14.01 -11.33
N PHE A 257 -16.92 -13.62 -10.26
CA PHE A 257 -17.00 -12.23 -9.84
C PHE A 257 -15.62 -11.67 -9.44
N PHE A 258 -14.82 -12.45 -8.72
CA PHE A 258 -13.43 -12.08 -8.43
C PHE A 258 -12.62 -11.86 -9.71
N GLY A 259 -12.74 -12.76 -10.71
CA GLY A 259 -12.17 -12.58 -12.04
C GLY A 259 -12.64 -11.27 -12.68
N GLN A 260 -13.93 -10.98 -12.66
CA GLN A 260 -14.52 -9.78 -13.24
C GLN A 260 -13.94 -8.49 -12.61
N ILE A 261 -13.90 -8.38 -11.27
CA ILE A 261 -13.40 -7.17 -10.61
C ILE A 261 -11.87 -6.98 -10.76
N ASN A 262 -11.12 -8.04 -11.07
CA ASN A 262 -9.67 -7.99 -11.29
C ASN A 262 -9.28 -7.92 -12.78
N THR A 263 -10.23 -7.98 -13.71
CA THR A 263 -9.99 -7.84 -15.17
C THR A 263 -9.93 -6.38 -15.62
N ILE A 264 -10.05 -5.42 -14.68
CA ILE A 264 -9.98 -4.00 -14.99
C ILE A 264 -8.61 -3.68 -15.61
N ASN A 265 -8.62 -3.00 -16.77
CA ASN A 265 -7.43 -2.47 -17.40
C ASN A 265 -6.61 -1.67 -16.40
N ILE A 266 -5.47 -2.23 -16.02
CA ILE A 266 -4.56 -1.58 -15.07
C ILE A 266 -4.08 -0.29 -15.72
N LEU A 267 -4.39 0.85 -15.12
CA LEU A 267 -3.79 2.13 -15.54
C LEU A 267 -2.28 1.95 -15.63
N ASN A 268 -1.70 2.43 -16.73
CA ASN A 268 -0.25 2.48 -16.90
C ASN A 268 0.38 3.10 -15.63
N LYS A 269 1.49 2.53 -15.16
CA LYS A 269 2.17 2.96 -13.93
C LYS A 269 2.49 4.47 -13.94
N ASP A 270 2.87 5.00 -15.10
CA ASP A 270 3.19 6.42 -15.25
C ASP A 270 1.94 7.28 -15.17
N ARG A 271 0.81 6.85 -15.78
CA ARG A 271 -0.48 7.56 -15.63
C ARG A 271 -0.97 7.51 -14.18
N LYS A 272 -0.82 6.38 -13.51
CA LYS A 272 -1.13 6.27 -12.08
C LYS A 272 -0.26 7.22 -11.25
N LYS A 273 1.04 7.29 -11.54
CA LYS A 273 1.98 8.20 -10.88
C LYS A 273 1.59 9.66 -11.12
N GLU A 274 1.27 10.03 -12.35
CA GLU A 274 0.81 11.39 -12.70
C GLU A 274 -0.45 11.78 -11.92
N LEU A 275 -1.47 10.89 -11.87
CA LEU A 275 -2.73 11.15 -11.17
C LEU A 275 -2.55 11.21 -9.64
N SER A 276 -1.67 10.38 -9.07
CA SER A 276 -1.42 10.30 -7.63
C SER A 276 -0.29 11.23 -7.13
N SER A 277 0.38 11.98 -8.02
CA SER A 277 1.48 12.85 -7.63
C SER A 277 0.97 14.13 -7.00
N GLU A 278 1.32 14.32 -5.73
CA GLU A 278 0.95 15.49 -4.91
C GLU A 278 2.12 16.47 -4.74
N GLY A 279 3.32 16.11 -5.23
CA GLY A 279 4.53 16.91 -5.08
C GLY A 279 4.55 18.18 -5.95
N ARG A 280 5.26 19.22 -5.50
CA ARG A 280 5.41 20.50 -6.23
C ARG A 280 6.05 20.33 -7.62
N SER A 281 7.00 19.41 -7.78
CA SER A 281 7.58 19.08 -9.08
C SER A 281 6.53 18.56 -10.07
N ALA A 282 5.61 17.71 -9.59
CA ALA A 282 4.48 17.23 -10.40
C ALA A 282 3.54 18.37 -10.79
N SER A 283 3.32 19.34 -9.90
CA SER A 283 2.53 20.54 -10.20
C SER A 283 3.18 21.39 -11.29
N VAL A 284 4.51 21.53 -11.26
CA VAL A 284 5.26 22.20 -12.35
C VAL A 284 5.06 21.51 -13.69
N VAL A 285 5.13 20.16 -13.73
CA VAL A 285 4.89 19.43 -14.99
C VAL A 285 3.46 19.61 -15.47
N LYS A 286 2.46 19.59 -14.56
CA LYS A 286 1.06 19.86 -14.91
C LYS A 286 0.89 21.27 -15.49
N GLU A 287 1.59 22.26 -14.93
CA GLU A 287 1.61 23.62 -15.48
C GLU A 287 2.17 23.66 -16.88
N LEU A 288 3.30 22.96 -17.14
CA LEU A 288 3.85 22.83 -18.49
C LEU A 288 2.89 22.16 -19.49
N GLN A 289 2.02 21.25 -19.03
CA GLN A 289 1.01 20.60 -19.87
C GLN A 289 -0.21 21.49 -20.16
N THR A 290 -0.57 22.40 -19.28
CA THR A 290 -1.85 23.11 -19.32
C THR A 290 -1.74 24.61 -19.62
N ASN A 291 -0.60 25.23 -19.32
CA ASN A 291 -0.37 26.64 -19.55
C ASN A 291 -0.39 26.96 -21.04
N GLN A 292 -1.16 27.98 -21.44
CA GLN A 292 -1.36 28.38 -22.84
C GLN A 292 -0.07 28.85 -23.54
N ASP A 293 0.85 29.43 -22.76
CA ASP A 293 2.14 29.95 -23.26
C ASP A 293 3.23 28.84 -23.29
N SER A 294 2.91 27.63 -22.85
CA SER A 294 3.87 26.52 -22.86
C SER A 294 3.94 25.84 -24.21
N GLU A 295 5.14 25.70 -24.77
CA GLU A 295 5.38 24.88 -25.95
C GLU A 295 5.29 23.37 -25.65
N LEU A 296 5.25 22.98 -24.37
CA LEU A 296 5.04 21.60 -23.96
C LEU A 296 3.56 21.27 -23.65
N LYS A 297 2.63 22.17 -23.95
CA LYS A 297 1.20 21.97 -23.68
C LYS A 297 0.55 20.85 -24.48
N GLY A 298 -0.57 20.39 -23.98
CA GLY A 298 -1.39 19.38 -24.64
C GLY A 298 -0.73 18.00 -24.67
N ILE A 299 -0.61 17.41 -25.85
CA ILE A 299 -0.13 16.03 -26.01
C ILE A 299 1.39 15.87 -25.94
N ARG A 300 2.16 16.97 -25.90
CA ARG A 300 3.63 16.93 -26.00
C ARG A 300 4.32 16.24 -24.85
N ILE A 301 3.73 16.26 -23.65
CA ILE A 301 4.17 15.48 -22.49
C ILE A 301 3.27 14.27 -22.36
N ALA A 302 3.80 13.08 -22.60
CA ALA A 302 3.04 11.83 -22.58
C ALA A 302 2.77 11.34 -21.13
N SER A 303 1.58 10.84 -20.89
CA SER A 303 1.18 10.11 -19.67
C SER A 303 1.45 8.60 -19.81
N ALA A 304 2.55 8.22 -20.44
CA ALA A 304 2.95 6.86 -20.75
C ALA A 304 4.43 6.65 -20.41
N THR A 305 4.86 5.40 -20.25
CA THR A 305 6.26 5.07 -19.94
C THR A 305 7.22 5.54 -21.05
N LYS A 306 6.80 5.43 -22.31
CA LYS A 306 7.55 5.91 -23.47
C LYS A 306 6.65 6.81 -24.30
N PRO A 307 7.13 7.97 -24.76
CA PRO A 307 6.32 8.84 -25.62
C PRO A 307 6.17 8.24 -27.01
N ASN A 308 5.03 8.50 -27.63
CA ASN A 308 4.81 8.23 -29.05
C ASN A 308 5.24 9.46 -29.87
N THR A 309 6.46 9.43 -30.37
CA THR A 309 7.03 10.54 -31.13
C THR A 309 6.31 10.79 -32.48
N ALA A 310 5.67 9.76 -33.06
CA ALA A 310 4.92 9.90 -34.30
C ALA A 310 3.69 10.80 -34.17
N VAL A 311 3.10 10.92 -32.97
CA VAL A 311 1.96 11.83 -32.73
C VAL A 311 2.38 13.17 -32.12
N GLY A 312 3.67 13.49 -32.12
CA GLY A 312 4.18 14.78 -31.65
C GLY A 312 4.50 14.85 -30.15
N GLN A 313 4.49 13.71 -29.43
CA GLN A 313 4.97 13.67 -28.05
C GLN A 313 6.48 13.84 -27.99
N LEU A 314 6.97 14.69 -27.09
CA LEU A 314 8.39 15.03 -26.98
C LEU A 314 9.07 14.29 -25.82
N THR A 315 8.36 14.15 -24.70
CA THR A 315 8.86 13.50 -23.47
C THR A 315 7.71 12.91 -22.67
N THR A 316 7.99 12.46 -21.44
CA THR A 316 6.96 11.91 -20.55
C THR A 316 6.84 12.70 -19.25
N PHE A 317 5.68 12.62 -18.60
CA PHE A 317 5.46 13.20 -17.27
C PHE A 317 6.51 12.71 -16.26
N SER A 318 6.82 11.41 -16.27
CA SER A 318 7.77 10.81 -15.32
C SER A 318 9.19 11.34 -15.50
N ILE A 319 9.63 11.57 -16.74
CA ILE A 319 10.96 12.13 -17.04
C ILE A 319 11.08 13.55 -16.48
N LEU A 320 10.14 14.43 -16.84
CA LEU A 320 10.17 15.82 -16.36
C LEU A 320 9.99 15.92 -14.85
N ASN A 321 9.07 15.15 -14.27
CA ASN A 321 8.86 15.16 -12.83
C ASN A 321 10.13 14.77 -12.06
N LEU A 322 10.80 13.68 -12.48
CA LEU A 322 12.04 13.25 -11.84
C LEU A 322 13.17 14.26 -12.04
N ALA A 323 13.29 14.84 -13.25
CA ALA A 323 14.30 15.85 -13.53
C ALA A 323 14.11 17.09 -12.65
N ILE A 324 12.89 17.63 -12.58
CA ILE A 324 12.58 18.81 -11.77
C ILE A 324 12.74 18.53 -10.27
N GLU A 325 12.32 17.35 -9.81
CA GLU A 325 12.51 16.92 -8.42
C GLU A 325 13.98 16.88 -8.02
N ARG A 326 14.85 16.41 -8.93
CA ARG A 326 16.29 16.26 -8.66
C ARG A 326 17.13 17.52 -8.85
N THR A 327 16.61 18.48 -9.60
CA THR A 327 17.31 19.75 -9.89
C THR A 327 16.74 20.91 -9.10
N PHE A 328 15.57 21.42 -9.48
CA PHE A 328 14.92 22.58 -8.86
C PHE A 328 14.35 22.29 -7.47
N ASN A 329 13.81 21.08 -7.27
CA ASN A 329 13.24 20.61 -6.01
C ASN A 329 12.34 21.64 -5.29
N PRO A 330 11.29 22.16 -5.90
CA PRO A 330 10.46 23.23 -5.32
C PRO A 330 9.78 22.75 -4.02
N GLN A 331 9.97 23.50 -2.91
CA GLN A 331 9.43 23.15 -1.60
C GLN A 331 8.23 24.00 -1.21
N THR A 332 8.20 25.26 -1.64
CA THR A 332 7.11 26.20 -1.32
C THR A 332 6.21 26.45 -2.54
N TYR A 333 5.05 27.09 -2.30
CA TYR A 333 4.18 27.53 -3.39
C TYR A 333 4.86 28.59 -4.26
N LEU A 334 5.64 29.46 -3.67
CA LEU A 334 6.39 30.48 -4.40
C LEU A 334 7.47 29.84 -5.30
N ASP A 335 8.19 28.82 -4.80
CA ASP A 335 9.16 28.08 -5.62
C ASP A 335 8.46 27.44 -6.83
N TYR A 336 7.30 26.79 -6.60
CA TYR A 336 6.49 26.22 -7.67
C TYR A 336 6.15 27.27 -8.73
N GLN A 337 5.66 28.44 -8.33
CA GLN A 337 5.30 29.50 -9.29
C GLN A 337 6.52 29.99 -10.08
N ASN A 338 7.63 30.27 -9.39
CA ASN A 338 8.84 30.77 -10.01
C ASN A 338 9.44 29.75 -11.00
N VAL A 339 9.54 28.48 -10.58
CA VAL A 339 10.06 27.39 -11.42
C VAL A 339 9.17 27.13 -12.61
N SER A 340 7.83 27.12 -12.42
CA SER A 340 6.88 26.93 -13.52
C SER A 340 7.00 28.03 -14.57
N HIS A 341 6.98 29.29 -14.14
CA HIS A 341 7.12 30.43 -15.03
C HIS A 341 8.44 30.42 -15.79
N TYR A 342 9.53 30.12 -15.09
CA TYR A 342 10.84 29.98 -15.71
C TYR A 342 10.89 28.87 -16.75
N LEU A 343 10.42 27.67 -16.42
CA LEU A 343 10.46 26.50 -17.32
C LEU A 343 9.53 26.65 -18.52
N VAL A 344 8.39 27.33 -18.38
CA VAL A 344 7.55 27.68 -19.55
C VAL A 344 8.33 28.52 -20.54
N LYS A 345 9.01 29.59 -20.11
CA LYS A 345 9.86 30.41 -20.95
C LYS A 345 11.06 29.62 -21.53
N TYR A 346 11.74 28.85 -20.68
CA TYR A 346 12.91 28.08 -21.07
C TYR A 346 12.60 27.08 -22.20
N PHE A 347 11.58 26.25 -22.02
CA PHE A 347 11.22 25.29 -23.05
C PHE A 347 10.63 25.96 -24.28
N GLY A 348 9.99 27.12 -24.16
CA GLY A 348 9.59 27.94 -25.28
C GLY A 348 10.79 28.37 -26.12
N ILE A 349 11.83 28.91 -25.50
CA ILE A 349 13.07 29.32 -26.19
C ILE A 349 13.79 28.11 -26.78
N LEU A 350 13.94 27.02 -26.03
CA LEU A 350 14.57 25.80 -26.51
C LEU A 350 13.93 25.24 -27.77
N ILE A 351 12.61 25.09 -27.76
CA ILE A 351 11.86 24.54 -28.89
C ILE A 351 11.90 25.51 -30.07
N SER A 352 11.86 26.82 -29.84
CA SER A 352 11.99 27.84 -30.88
C SER A 352 13.37 27.85 -31.55
N LEU A 353 14.44 27.62 -30.81
CA LEU A 353 15.80 27.51 -31.36
C LEU A 353 15.98 26.27 -32.24
N TYR A 354 15.27 25.19 -31.95
CA TYR A 354 15.40 23.89 -32.63
C TYR A 354 14.05 23.40 -33.17
N VAL A 355 13.26 24.30 -33.82
CA VAL A 355 11.92 24.00 -34.37
C VAL A 355 11.95 22.79 -35.29
N ASP A 356 12.91 22.72 -36.19
CA ASP A 356 13.08 21.60 -37.11
C ASP A 356 13.23 20.26 -36.36
N ALA A 357 14.05 20.24 -35.32
CA ALA A 357 14.33 19.02 -34.55
C ALA A 357 13.14 18.56 -33.71
N PHE A 358 12.38 19.49 -33.14
CA PHE A 358 11.29 19.13 -32.24
C PHE A 358 9.93 19.03 -32.91
N LEU A 359 9.67 19.81 -33.98
CA LEU A 359 8.34 19.97 -34.55
C LEU A 359 8.20 19.57 -35.99
N GLU A 360 9.16 19.96 -36.85
CA GLU A 360 8.96 19.90 -38.31
C GLU A 360 9.63 18.71 -38.98
N ASN A 361 10.93 18.52 -38.77
CA ASN A 361 11.76 17.53 -39.48
C ASN A 361 12.45 16.54 -38.54
N ARG A 362 11.75 16.07 -37.54
CA ARG A 362 12.27 15.28 -36.40
C ARG A 362 13.16 14.11 -36.81
N GLU A 363 12.78 13.36 -37.83
CA GLU A 363 13.50 12.18 -38.28
C GLU A 363 14.93 12.46 -38.77
N LYS A 364 15.19 13.69 -39.25
CA LYS A 364 16.54 14.09 -39.63
C LYS A 364 17.52 14.18 -38.46
N TYR A 365 16.98 14.35 -37.23
CA TYR A 365 17.76 14.57 -36.02
C TYR A 365 17.86 13.34 -35.13
N ASP A 366 17.33 12.20 -35.53
CA ASP A 366 17.35 10.97 -34.72
C ASP A 366 18.79 10.54 -34.34
N LYS A 367 19.76 10.72 -35.28
CA LYS A 367 21.17 10.39 -35.05
C LYS A 367 21.91 11.40 -34.16
N SER A 368 21.40 12.61 -34.03
CA SER A 368 22.01 13.64 -33.20
C SER A 368 21.55 13.59 -31.73
N TYR A 369 20.56 12.76 -31.44
CA TYR A 369 19.89 12.63 -30.13
C TYR A 369 19.27 13.93 -29.58
N ILE A 370 19.33 15.06 -30.30
CA ILE A 370 18.86 16.36 -29.83
C ILE A 370 17.35 16.34 -29.51
N ASN A 371 16.56 15.59 -30.26
CA ASN A 371 15.13 15.44 -30.05
C ASN A 371 14.76 14.15 -29.30
N HIS A 372 15.75 13.44 -28.75
CA HIS A 372 15.49 12.21 -28.03
C HIS A 372 14.73 12.49 -26.73
N PRO A 373 13.68 11.75 -26.39
CA PRO A 373 12.84 12.06 -25.24
C PRO A 373 13.56 12.10 -23.89
N LEU A 374 14.62 11.31 -23.72
CA LEU A 374 15.44 11.29 -22.49
C LEU A 374 16.38 12.51 -22.41
N MET A 375 16.59 13.26 -23.50
CA MET A 375 17.32 14.53 -23.46
C MET A 375 16.67 15.58 -22.56
N PHE A 376 15.36 15.44 -22.27
CA PHE A 376 14.68 16.34 -21.35
C PHE A 376 15.24 16.26 -19.91
N PHE A 377 15.96 15.22 -19.55
CA PHE A 377 16.81 15.23 -18.35
C PHE A 377 17.93 16.27 -18.47
N GLY A 378 18.68 16.24 -19.57
CA GLY A 378 19.77 17.18 -19.84
C GLY A 378 19.27 18.62 -19.97
N TYR A 379 18.21 18.83 -20.73
CA TYR A 379 17.61 20.17 -20.88
C TYR A 379 17.14 20.75 -19.54
N THR A 380 16.61 19.93 -18.64
CA THR A 380 16.23 20.38 -17.29
C THR A 380 17.46 20.72 -16.43
N VAL A 381 18.56 19.97 -16.58
CA VAL A 381 19.82 20.29 -15.88
C VAL A 381 20.40 21.62 -16.40
N ILE A 382 20.40 21.85 -17.72
CA ILE A 382 20.81 23.13 -18.32
C ILE A 382 19.94 24.28 -17.79
N ALA A 383 18.61 24.07 -17.83
CA ALA A 383 17.64 25.04 -17.29
C ALA A 383 17.97 25.41 -15.84
N TYR A 384 18.25 24.42 -15.00
CA TYR A 384 18.57 24.64 -13.59
C TYR A 384 19.88 25.42 -13.41
N ARG A 385 20.92 25.14 -14.20
CA ARG A 385 22.19 25.87 -14.15
C ARG A 385 22.01 27.34 -14.57
N MET A 386 21.26 27.57 -15.63
CA MET A 386 20.96 28.95 -16.07
C MET A 386 20.10 29.67 -15.03
N TYR A 387 19.14 28.99 -14.39
CA TYR A 387 18.30 29.54 -13.33
C TYR A 387 19.12 29.95 -12.08
N GLN A 388 20.12 29.14 -11.71
CA GLN A 388 21.04 29.51 -10.61
C GLN A 388 21.86 30.75 -10.88
N LYS A 389 22.16 31.03 -12.16
CA LYS A 389 22.95 32.20 -12.57
C LYS A 389 22.08 33.44 -12.67
N ASP A 390 20.91 33.33 -13.28
CA ASP A 390 19.88 34.37 -13.41
C ASP A 390 18.51 33.71 -13.50
N ASN A 391 17.70 33.88 -12.47
CA ASN A 391 16.37 33.25 -12.38
C ASN A 391 15.27 33.99 -13.16
N GLN A 392 15.58 35.09 -13.82
CA GLN A 392 14.60 35.90 -14.57
C GLN A 392 14.86 35.90 -16.08
N ASN A 393 16.14 35.87 -16.47
CA ASN A 393 16.54 36.01 -17.86
C ASN A 393 17.14 34.73 -18.43
N ILE A 394 16.70 34.36 -19.60
CA ILE A 394 17.23 33.23 -20.36
C ILE A 394 17.89 33.76 -21.61
N SER A 395 19.21 33.62 -21.72
CA SER A 395 19.94 33.99 -22.92
C SER A 395 19.86 32.92 -24.01
N PRO A 396 19.13 33.15 -25.12
CA PRO A 396 19.06 32.19 -26.22
C PRO A 396 20.42 31.85 -26.81
N LYS A 397 21.35 32.84 -26.87
CA LYS A 397 22.71 32.64 -27.37
C LYS A 397 23.51 31.72 -26.45
N GLU A 398 23.40 31.89 -25.13
CA GLU A 398 24.08 31.04 -24.16
C GLU A 398 23.50 29.61 -24.20
N LEU A 399 22.20 29.46 -24.23
CA LEU A 399 21.52 28.17 -24.36
C LEU A 399 21.97 27.41 -25.63
N ASN A 400 21.98 28.11 -26.76
CA ASN A 400 22.44 27.52 -28.03
C ASN A 400 23.89 27.07 -27.93
N LYS A 401 24.78 27.93 -27.39
CA LYS A 401 26.21 27.63 -27.20
C LYS A 401 26.40 26.38 -26.30
N ILE A 402 25.65 26.27 -25.21
CA ILE A 402 25.76 25.10 -24.34
C ILE A 402 25.33 23.83 -25.09
N ILE A 403 24.23 23.84 -25.82
CA ILE A 403 23.72 22.68 -26.53
C ILE A 403 24.65 22.29 -27.70
N ASP A 404 25.14 23.26 -28.47
CA ASP A 404 26.05 23.00 -29.60
C ASP A 404 27.40 22.44 -29.14
N ASN A 405 27.84 22.74 -27.93
CA ASN A 405 29.07 22.18 -27.32
C ASN A 405 28.88 20.77 -26.75
N LEU A 406 27.63 20.26 -26.63
CA LEU A 406 27.38 18.89 -26.24
C LEU A 406 27.56 17.97 -27.45
N ASP A 407 28.62 17.19 -27.49
CA ASP A 407 28.83 16.20 -28.56
C ASP A 407 28.00 14.93 -28.29
N LEU A 408 26.67 15.07 -28.38
CA LEU A 408 25.70 14.04 -28.03
C LEU A 408 25.83 12.78 -28.91
N SER A 409 26.22 12.95 -30.16
CA SER A 409 26.36 11.86 -31.13
C SER A 409 27.58 10.96 -30.89
N ASN A 410 28.60 11.46 -30.17
CA ASN A 410 29.81 10.73 -29.86
C ASN A 410 29.95 10.34 -28.37
N ASP A 411 29.02 10.77 -27.51
CA ASP A 411 28.98 10.40 -26.10
C ASP A 411 28.48 8.96 -25.92
N LYS A 412 29.41 8.01 -25.93
CA LYS A 412 29.11 6.57 -25.79
C LYS A 412 28.37 6.25 -24.50
N ILE A 413 28.67 6.93 -23.39
CA ILE A 413 28.00 6.68 -22.10
C ILE A 413 26.53 7.08 -22.20
N LEU A 414 26.27 8.25 -22.77
CA LEU A 414 24.91 8.74 -22.95
C LEU A 414 24.10 7.86 -23.90
N ILE A 415 24.72 7.46 -25.02
CA ILE A 415 24.09 6.57 -26.01
C ILE A 415 23.72 5.23 -25.36
N ASP A 416 24.64 4.58 -24.65
CA ASP A 416 24.40 3.32 -23.95
C ASP A 416 23.26 3.44 -22.93
N LEU A 417 23.19 4.56 -22.20
CA LEU A 417 22.10 4.83 -21.25
C LEU A 417 20.75 5.05 -21.96
N PHE A 418 20.71 5.73 -23.09
CA PHE A 418 19.49 5.98 -23.84
C PHE A 418 18.96 4.73 -24.53
N GLU A 419 19.84 3.88 -25.03
CA GLU A 419 19.49 2.64 -25.71
C GLU A 419 19.24 1.46 -24.78
N ALA A 420 19.50 1.64 -23.47
CA ALA A 420 19.27 0.60 -22.47
C ALA A 420 17.80 0.14 -22.48
N LYS A 421 17.57 -1.17 -22.52
CA LYS A 421 16.23 -1.80 -22.60
C LYS A 421 15.19 -1.25 -21.61
N ARG A 422 15.63 -0.67 -20.48
CA ARG A 422 14.77 -0.12 -19.43
C ARG A 422 14.99 1.38 -19.19
N ALA A 423 15.57 2.12 -20.12
CA ALA A 423 15.86 3.54 -19.98
C ALA A 423 14.65 4.38 -19.54
N TYR A 424 13.49 4.08 -20.11
CA TYR A 424 12.23 4.77 -19.78
C TYR A 424 11.54 4.28 -18.50
N SER A 425 11.87 3.11 -17.98
CA SER A 425 11.14 2.49 -16.85
C SER A 425 11.99 2.29 -15.59
N SER A 426 13.30 2.40 -15.67
CA SER A 426 14.24 2.23 -14.55
C SER A 426 14.65 3.57 -13.97
N THR A 427 14.18 3.88 -12.77
CA THR A 427 14.60 5.09 -12.03
C THR A 427 16.11 5.16 -11.84
N ARG A 428 16.79 4.01 -11.69
CA ARG A 428 18.26 3.97 -11.56
C ARG A 428 18.94 4.51 -12.80
N ILE A 429 18.56 4.00 -14.00
CA ILE A 429 19.13 4.46 -15.27
C ILE A 429 18.82 5.94 -15.48
N GLN A 430 17.61 6.40 -15.17
CA GLN A 430 17.22 7.80 -15.27
C GLN A 430 18.04 8.72 -14.37
N VAL A 431 18.36 8.27 -13.15
CA VAL A 431 19.26 9.00 -12.25
C VAL A 431 20.70 9.00 -12.77
N ASP A 432 21.15 7.91 -13.39
CA ASP A 432 22.49 7.85 -14.00
C ASP A 432 22.58 8.82 -15.20
N ILE A 433 21.52 8.94 -16.01
CA ILE A 433 21.41 9.95 -17.09
C ILE A 433 21.52 11.37 -16.51
N LEU A 434 20.77 11.69 -15.45
CA LEU A 434 20.83 13.00 -14.81
C LEU A 434 22.26 13.34 -14.33
N LYS A 435 22.91 12.43 -13.61
CA LYS A 435 24.28 12.60 -13.12
C LYS A 435 25.28 12.81 -14.24
N HIS A 436 25.11 12.10 -15.36
CA HIS A 436 25.96 12.26 -16.52
C HIS A 436 25.84 13.67 -17.08
N PHE A 437 24.63 14.20 -17.26
CA PHE A 437 24.43 15.58 -17.68
C PHE A 437 24.94 16.62 -16.67
N GLU A 438 24.79 16.38 -15.38
CA GLU A 438 25.38 17.25 -14.35
C GLU A 438 26.88 17.37 -14.47
N ASN A 439 27.57 16.30 -14.85
CA ASN A 439 29.02 16.31 -15.07
C ASN A 439 29.38 16.99 -16.38
N LEU A 440 28.73 16.62 -17.51
CA LEU A 440 28.96 17.23 -18.82
C LEU A 440 28.82 18.77 -18.78
N ILE A 441 27.76 19.26 -18.11
CA ILE A 441 27.46 20.69 -18.06
C ILE A 441 28.39 21.46 -17.09
N LYS A 442 29.13 20.79 -16.20
CA LYS A 442 30.16 21.41 -15.39
C LYS A 442 31.43 21.78 -16.21
N GLU A 443 31.66 21.04 -17.27
CA GLU A 443 32.85 21.17 -18.14
C GLU A 443 32.64 22.17 -19.28
N VAL A 444 31.37 22.56 -19.55
CA VAL A 444 31.01 23.56 -20.59
C VAL A 444 30.66 24.90 -19.94
#